data_baa92ab3e8229ff7cf37af3bee901a74
#
_entry.id   baa92ab3e8229ff7cf37af3bee901a74
#
_cell.length_a   1.000
_cell.length_b   1.000
_cell.length_c   1.000
_cell.angle_alpha   90.00
_cell.angle_beta   90.00
_cell.angle_gamma   90.00
#
_symmetry.space_group_name_H-M   'P 1'
#
loop_
_entity.id
_entity.type
_entity.pdbx_description
1 polymer ?
#
loop_
_entity_poly.entity_id
_entity_poly.type
_entity_poly.pdbx_seq_one_letter_code
_entity_poly.pdbx_strand_id
1 'polypeptide(L)'
;MERRKFVQLGTISAVLIGLSSSKAGAFAHKKLLGGGGAWGAIAKDFKAGMQILAKQSQVILLAIGDLAEAIGLRDEAAVLRTEAKNIEGKETLSADEMDVIAAKSNKTRDLVFDKMKASTNLTIEQKKKIAQAAAKYAPALAKGVMGAIKISSAASKVGSAGTPGISDGMDVISLAKDIPTLAPKAVSFVSNAVEGGNKFFEAMREKGIETPDAIKMDL
;
A
#
# COMPACT_ATOMS: atom_id res chain seq x y z
N MET A 1 -4.89 -40.80 3.70
CA MET A 1 -4.41 -40.03 2.51
C MET A 1 -5.47 -39.02 2.12
N GLU A 2 -5.45 -37.85 2.70
CA GLU A 2 -6.36 -36.75 2.33
C GLU A 2 -5.59 -35.70 1.53
N ARG A 3 -5.98 -35.52 0.27
CA ARG A 3 -5.45 -34.51 -0.63
C ARG A 3 -6.00 -33.15 -0.18
N ARG A 4 -5.20 -32.36 0.54
CA ARG A 4 -5.52 -30.96 0.80
C ARG A 4 -5.47 -30.19 -0.52
N LYS A 5 -6.63 -29.66 -0.91
CA LYS A 5 -6.79 -28.80 -2.07
C LYS A 5 -6.04 -27.50 -1.80
N PHE A 6 -4.99 -27.25 -2.56
CA PHE A 6 -4.38 -25.94 -2.69
C PHE A 6 -5.41 -25.01 -3.35
N VAL A 7 -5.95 -24.09 -2.58
CA VAL A 7 -6.74 -22.99 -3.15
C VAL A 7 -5.72 -21.98 -3.71
N GLN A 8 -5.68 -21.92 -5.03
CA GLN A 8 -4.89 -20.92 -5.76
C GLN A 8 -5.37 -19.52 -5.38
N LEU A 9 -4.52 -18.78 -4.68
CA LEU A 9 -4.61 -17.33 -4.53
C LEU A 9 -4.19 -16.67 -5.87
N GLY A 10 -5.06 -16.75 -6.86
CA GLY A 10 -4.82 -16.21 -8.19
C GLY A 10 -5.80 -15.11 -8.60
N THR A 11 -6.42 -14.38 -7.68
CA THR A 11 -7.57 -13.52 -8.03
C THR A 11 -7.47 -12.04 -7.62
N ILE A 12 -6.36 -11.58 -7.06
CA ILE A 12 -6.26 -10.15 -6.67
C ILE A 12 -6.10 -9.23 -7.90
N SER A 13 -5.50 -9.71 -8.99
CA SER A 13 -5.37 -8.92 -10.22
C SER A 13 -6.68 -8.75 -11.01
N ALA A 14 -7.68 -9.63 -10.82
CA ALA A 14 -8.90 -9.61 -11.61
C ALA A 14 -9.96 -8.61 -11.09
N VAL A 15 -9.94 -8.26 -9.81
CA VAL A 15 -10.95 -7.38 -9.21
C VAL A 15 -10.70 -5.89 -9.53
N LEU A 16 -9.45 -5.49 -9.73
CA LEU A 16 -9.11 -4.11 -10.14
C LEU A 16 -9.40 -3.83 -11.63
N ILE A 17 -9.49 -4.86 -12.48
CA ILE A 17 -9.78 -4.71 -13.90
C ILE A 17 -11.29 -4.83 -14.19
N GLY A 18 -12.07 -5.44 -13.31
CA GLY A 18 -13.50 -5.70 -13.48
C GLY A 18 -14.44 -4.50 -13.28
N LEU A 19 -13.96 -3.35 -12.83
CA LEU A 19 -14.77 -2.13 -12.64
C LEU A 19 -14.93 -1.26 -13.88
N SER A 20 -14.42 -1.69 -15.04
CA SER A 20 -14.47 -0.89 -16.28
C SER A 20 -15.63 -1.19 -17.22
N SER A 21 -16.59 -2.05 -16.87
CA SER A 21 -17.71 -2.35 -17.77
C SER A 21 -19.06 -2.36 -17.08
N SER A 22 -19.60 -1.19 -16.73
CA SER A 22 -21.04 -1.01 -16.73
C SER A 22 -21.45 0.46 -16.79
N LYS A 23 -22.15 0.76 -17.89
CA LYS A 23 -23.00 1.92 -18.15
C LYS A 23 -22.30 3.21 -18.58
N ALA A 24 -22.10 3.31 -19.90
CA ALA A 24 -22.22 4.58 -20.62
C ALA A 24 -23.62 5.17 -20.35
N GLY A 25 -23.76 5.85 -19.25
CA GLY A 25 -24.92 6.71 -18.93
C GLY A 25 -24.55 8.13 -19.29
N ALA A 26 -25.34 8.73 -20.18
CA ALA A 26 -25.26 10.09 -20.66
C ALA A 26 -24.90 11.08 -19.54
N PHE A 27 -23.65 11.52 -19.47
CA PHE A 27 -23.31 12.69 -18.69
C PHE A 27 -23.67 13.94 -19.47
N ALA A 28 -24.83 14.49 -19.14
CA ALA A 28 -25.24 15.80 -19.57
C ALA A 28 -24.14 16.81 -19.25
N HIS A 29 -23.71 17.57 -20.28
CA HIS A 29 -22.80 18.67 -20.13
C HIS A 29 -23.36 19.72 -19.17
N LYS A 30 -23.04 19.60 -17.90
CA LYS A 30 -23.18 20.69 -16.94
C LYS A 30 -21.87 21.49 -16.98
N LYS A 31 -21.86 22.53 -17.79
CA LYS A 31 -20.82 23.54 -17.88
C LYS A 31 -20.64 24.17 -16.50
N LEU A 32 -19.75 23.62 -15.68
CA LEU A 32 -19.34 24.23 -14.41
C LEU A 32 -18.34 25.34 -14.73
N LEU A 33 -18.86 26.57 -14.72
CA LEU A 33 -18.08 27.79 -14.60
C LEU A 33 -17.40 27.80 -13.21
N GLY A 34 -16.12 27.51 -13.19
CA GLY A 34 -15.30 27.58 -11.97
C GLY A 34 -14.09 26.67 -12.10
N GLY A 35 -12.91 27.21 -12.35
CA GLY A 35 -11.59 26.61 -12.57
C GLY A 35 -11.24 25.25 -11.96
N GLY A 36 -11.80 24.17 -12.50
CA GLY A 36 -11.54 22.81 -12.09
C GLY A 36 -12.10 21.86 -13.12
N GLY A 37 -11.51 21.80 -14.32
CA GLY A 37 -11.83 20.83 -15.34
C GLY A 37 -11.64 19.39 -14.83
N ALA A 38 -12.00 18.39 -15.64
CA ALA A 38 -11.85 16.97 -15.30
C ALA A 38 -10.43 16.65 -14.75
N TRP A 39 -9.41 17.32 -15.26
CA TRP A 39 -8.03 17.20 -14.80
C TRP A 39 -7.78 17.71 -13.38
N GLY A 40 -8.45 18.78 -12.94
CA GLY A 40 -8.34 19.27 -11.58
C GLY A 40 -8.80 18.24 -10.54
N ALA A 41 -9.90 17.53 -10.84
CA ALA A 41 -10.40 16.46 -9.97
C ALA A 41 -9.45 15.25 -9.98
N ILE A 42 -8.94 14.83 -11.14
CA ILE A 42 -7.98 13.74 -11.29
C ILE A 42 -6.70 14.05 -10.50
N ALA A 43 -6.13 15.24 -10.67
CA ALA A 43 -4.93 15.67 -9.97
C ALA A 43 -5.12 15.68 -8.44
N LYS A 44 -6.27 16.17 -7.96
CA LYS A 44 -6.62 16.18 -6.55
C LYS A 44 -6.70 14.77 -5.98
N ASP A 45 -7.43 13.85 -6.64
CA ASP A 45 -7.59 12.48 -6.18
C ASP A 45 -6.25 11.74 -6.19
N PHE A 46 -5.43 11.92 -7.23
CA PHE A 46 -4.11 11.32 -7.34
C PHE A 46 -3.16 11.83 -6.24
N LYS A 47 -3.05 13.15 -6.06
CA LYS A 47 -2.23 13.74 -4.99
C LYS A 47 -2.66 13.25 -3.61
N ALA A 48 -3.96 13.25 -3.33
CA ALA A 48 -4.49 12.74 -2.06
C ALA A 48 -4.16 11.25 -1.85
N GLY A 49 -4.24 10.43 -2.89
CA GLY A 49 -3.86 9.03 -2.84
C GLY A 49 -2.36 8.86 -2.56
N MET A 50 -1.50 9.62 -3.22
CA MET A 50 -0.04 9.60 -3.02
C MET A 50 0.36 10.07 -1.62
N GLN A 51 -0.29 11.12 -1.08
CA GLN A 51 -0.05 11.58 0.30
C GLN A 51 -0.40 10.50 1.33
N ILE A 52 -1.54 9.82 1.14
CA ILE A 52 -1.92 8.68 1.99
C ILE A 52 -0.85 7.60 1.89
N LEU A 53 -0.43 7.24 0.66
CA LEU A 53 0.56 6.20 0.43
C LEU A 53 1.90 6.53 1.10
N ALA A 54 2.43 7.73 0.92
CA ALA A 54 3.69 8.16 1.53
C ALA A 54 3.63 8.07 3.06
N LYS A 55 2.56 8.63 3.66
CA LYS A 55 2.36 8.58 5.11
C LYS A 55 2.23 7.14 5.65
N GLN A 56 1.47 6.29 4.96
CA GLN A 56 1.29 4.91 5.43
C GLN A 56 2.55 4.07 5.20
N SER A 57 3.32 4.32 4.14
CA SER A 57 4.62 3.68 3.92
C SER A 57 5.59 3.93 5.08
N GLN A 58 5.63 5.16 5.60
CA GLN A 58 6.42 5.47 6.79
C GLN A 58 5.99 4.63 8.00
N VAL A 59 4.68 4.56 8.27
CA VAL A 59 4.15 3.77 9.40
C VAL A 59 4.42 2.29 9.22
N ILE A 60 4.28 1.76 7.99
CA ILE A 60 4.58 0.37 7.64
C ILE A 60 6.05 0.05 7.91
N LEU A 61 6.98 0.90 7.44
CA LEU A 61 8.41 0.71 7.66
C LEU A 61 8.76 0.68 9.16
N LEU A 62 8.20 1.61 9.95
CA LEU A 62 8.40 1.64 11.40
C LEU A 62 7.83 0.40 12.07
N ALA A 63 6.65 -0.05 11.67
CA ALA A 63 6.02 -1.24 12.25
C ALA A 63 6.81 -2.52 11.93
N ILE A 64 7.29 -2.69 10.68
CA ILE A 64 8.16 -3.82 10.32
C ILE A 64 9.50 -3.73 11.08
N GLY A 65 10.03 -2.52 11.26
CA GLY A 65 11.22 -2.29 12.09
C GLY A 65 11.01 -2.71 13.55
N ASP A 66 9.86 -2.36 14.14
CA ASP A 66 9.50 -2.79 15.50
C ASP A 66 9.35 -4.32 15.59
N LEU A 67 8.81 -4.96 14.54
CA LEU A 67 8.73 -6.42 14.44
C LEU A 67 10.12 -7.07 14.39
N ALA A 68 11.00 -6.53 13.55
CA ALA A 68 12.36 -7.00 13.37
C ALA A 68 13.14 -6.91 14.72
N GLU A 69 13.00 -5.79 15.41
CA GLU A 69 13.63 -5.60 16.71
C GLU A 69 13.09 -6.57 17.77
N ALA A 70 11.79 -6.81 17.81
CA ALA A 70 11.15 -7.71 18.76
C ALA A 70 11.70 -9.15 18.71
N ILE A 71 12.16 -9.58 17.53
CA ILE A 71 12.77 -10.91 17.33
C ILE A 71 14.31 -10.88 17.22
N GLY A 72 14.92 -9.72 17.50
CA GLY A 72 16.38 -9.55 17.58
C GLY A 72 17.08 -9.35 16.23
N LEU A 73 16.36 -8.84 15.22
CA LEU A 73 16.91 -8.37 13.92
C LEU A 73 17.15 -6.85 13.98
N ARG A 74 18.14 -6.44 14.78
CA ARG A 74 18.38 -5.03 15.12
C ARG A 74 18.90 -4.22 13.93
N ASP A 75 19.75 -4.81 13.11
CA ASP A 75 20.35 -4.14 11.95
C ASP A 75 19.28 -3.86 10.89
N GLU A 76 18.41 -4.83 10.62
CA GLU A 76 17.28 -4.69 9.71
C GLU A 76 16.29 -3.65 10.23
N ALA A 77 16.04 -3.63 11.52
CA ALA A 77 15.19 -2.62 12.15
C ALA A 77 15.77 -1.20 11.96
N ALA A 78 17.08 -1.03 12.14
CA ALA A 78 17.75 0.24 11.93
C ALA A 78 17.69 0.72 10.47
N VAL A 79 17.85 -0.19 9.50
CA VAL A 79 17.71 0.11 8.06
C VAL A 79 16.31 0.62 7.75
N LEU A 80 15.26 -0.04 8.25
CA LEU A 80 13.87 0.38 7.99
C LEU A 80 13.52 1.71 8.68
N ARG A 81 14.01 1.95 9.89
CA ARG A 81 13.83 3.23 10.58
C ARG A 81 14.53 4.39 9.85
N THR A 82 15.71 4.13 9.29
CA THR A 82 16.41 5.11 8.45
C THR A 82 15.59 5.42 7.21
N GLU A 83 15.04 4.41 6.55
CA GLU A 83 14.20 4.62 5.38
C GLU A 83 12.89 5.36 5.71
N ALA A 84 12.26 5.02 6.83
CA ALA A 84 11.09 5.75 7.32
C ALA A 84 11.39 7.25 7.53
N LYS A 85 12.60 7.57 8.01
CA LYS A 85 13.07 8.94 8.20
C LYS A 85 13.33 9.65 6.87
N ASN A 86 13.85 8.95 5.86
CA ASN A 86 14.11 9.49 4.53
C ASN A 86 12.82 9.92 3.80
N ILE A 87 11.69 9.31 4.12
CA ILE A 87 10.38 9.62 3.53
C ILE A 87 9.49 10.46 4.47
N GLU A 88 9.98 10.81 5.65
CA GLU A 88 9.24 11.64 6.61
C GLU A 88 8.91 13.01 6.02
N GLY A 89 7.64 13.41 6.14
CA GLY A 89 7.16 14.68 5.62
C GLY A 89 7.00 14.76 4.09
N LYS A 90 7.31 13.69 3.35
CA LYS A 90 7.06 13.67 1.90
C LYS A 90 5.56 13.60 1.60
N GLU A 91 5.12 14.42 0.67
CA GLU A 91 3.74 14.40 0.19
C GLU A 91 3.53 13.32 -0.89
N THR A 92 4.59 12.94 -1.61
CA THR A 92 4.53 11.94 -2.68
C THR A 92 5.80 11.09 -2.65
N LEU A 93 5.70 9.87 -3.18
CA LEU A 93 6.83 8.98 -3.43
C LEU A 93 7.07 8.87 -4.93
N SER A 94 8.32 8.93 -5.35
CA SER A 94 8.71 8.60 -6.71
C SER A 94 8.63 7.08 -6.96
N ALA A 95 8.69 6.68 -8.23
CA ALA A 95 8.71 5.27 -8.60
C ALA A 95 9.90 4.54 -7.97
N ASP A 96 11.09 5.16 -7.99
CA ASP A 96 12.31 4.56 -7.45
C ASP A 96 12.24 4.45 -5.91
N GLU A 97 11.66 5.44 -5.23
CA GLU A 97 11.46 5.37 -3.78
C GLU A 97 10.49 4.24 -3.40
N MET A 98 9.41 4.04 -4.16
CA MET A 98 8.50 2.92 -3.93
C MET A 98 9.22 1.57 -4.12
N ASP A 99 10.05 1.44 -5.15
CA ASP A 99 10.83 0.22 -5.40
C ASP A 99 11.85 -0.05 -4.27
N VAL A 100 12.56 0.97 -3.80
CA VAL A 100 13.51 0.86 -2.67
C VAL A 100 12.80 0.48 -1.38
N ILE A 101 11.68 1.12 -1.06
CA ILE A 101 10.87 0.82 0.12
C ILE A 101 10.35 -0.62 0.05
N ALA A 102 9.81 -1.03 -1.11
CA ALA A 102 9.32 -2.38 -1.32
C ALA A 102 10.43 -3.41 -1.11
N ALA A 103 11.59 -3.22 -1.72
CA ALA A 103 12.71 -4.15 -1.62
C ALA A 103 13.19 -4.30 -0.16
N LYS A 104 13.37 -3.19 0.56
CA LYS A 104 13.83 -3.21 1.96
C LYS A 104 12.79 -3.83 2.89
N SER A 105 11.52 -3.43 2.76
CA SER A 105 10.43 -3.94 3.60
C SER A 105 10.17 -5.43 3.35
N ASN A 106 10.17 -5.88 2.09
CA ASN A 106 9.98 -7.28 1.76
C ASN A 106 11.11 -8.15 2.32
N LYS A 107 12.37 -7.77 2.07
CA LYS A 107 13.53 -8.49 2.62
C LYS A 107 13.46 -8.63 4.14
N THR A 108 13.20 -7.55 4.84
CA THR A 108 13.12 -7.60 6.32
C THR A 108 11.92 -8.41 6.78
N ARG A 109 10.79 -8.31 6.12
CA ARG A 109 9.57 -9.08 6.46
C ARG A 109 9.80 -10.57 6.28
N ASP A 110 10.47 -10.99 5.20
CA ASP A 110 10.79 -12.40 4.96
C ASP A 110 11.72 -12.94 6.06
N LEU A 111 12.75 -12.17 6.46
CA LEU A 111 13.62 -12.53 7.58
C LEU A 111 12.86 -12.61 8.91
N VAL A 112 11.94 -11.68 9.17
CA VAL A 112 11.05 -11.70 10.34
C VAL A 112 10.22 -12.99 10.36
N PHE A 113 9.60 -13.31 9.23
CA PHE A 113 8.76 -14.48 9.05
C PHE A 113 9.53 -15.78 9.28
N ASP A 114 10.71 -15.93 8.65
CA ASP A 114 11.55 -17.11 8.79
C ASP A 114 12.01 -17.29 10.25
N LYS A 115 12.44 -16.21 10.88
CA LYS A 115 12.88 -16.25 12.28
C LYS A 115 11.74 -16.55 13.24
N MET A 116 10.55 -16.03 13.00
CA MET A 116 9.36 -16.38 13.77
C MET A 116 9.00 -17.86 13.62
N LYS A 117 9.04 -18.39 12.40
CA LYS A 117 8.79 -19.82 12.16
C LYS A 117 9.81 -20.72 12.86
N ALA A 118 11.08 -20.38 12.75
CA ALA A 118 12.16 -21.14 13.37
C ALA A 118 12.15 -21.09 14.92
N SER A 119 11.56 -20.05 15.50
CA SER A 119 11.50 -19.91 16.96
C SER A 119 10.51 -20.89 17.55
N THR A 120 10.99 -21.82 18.38
CA THR A 120 10.14 -22.76 19.12
C THR A 120 9.39 -22.07 20.25
N ASN A 121 10.02 -21.11 20.92
CA ASN A 121 9.46 -20.39 22.06
C ASN A 121 9.76 -18.89 21.97
N LEU A 122 8.76 -18.09 21.64
CA LEU A 122 8.82 -16.64 21.82
C LEU A 122 8.48 -16.30 23.29
N THR A 123 9.26 -15.43 23.89
CA THR A 123 8.97 -14.94 25.25
C THR A 123 7.67 -14.13 25.26
N ILE A 124 7.05 -13.99 26.43
CA ILE A 124 5.84 -13.18 26.61
C ILE A 124 6.10 -11.73 26.18
N GLU A 125 7.29 -11.19 26.49
CA GLU A 125 7.67 -9.85 26.08
C GLU A 125 7.79 -9.70 24.55
N GLN A 126 8.41 -10.67 23.88
CA GLN A 126 8.50 -10.70 22.43
C GLN A 126 7.10 -10.76 21.80
N LYS A 127 6.23 -11.65 22.27
CA LYS A 127 4.85 -11.74 21.80
C LYS A 127 4.10 -10.42 21.94
N LYS A 128 4.25 -9.74 23.08
CA LYS A 128 3.64 -8.42 23.34
C LYS A 128 4.16 -7.37 22.37
N LYS A 129 5.47 -7.29 22.13
CA LYS A 129 6.07 -6.34 21.18
C LYS A 129 5.59 -6.61 19.73
N ILE A 130 5.53 -7.88 19.34
CA ILE A 130 5.01 -8.29 18.03
C ILE A 130 3.54 -7.87 17.88
N ALA A 131 2.70 -8.13 18.87
CA ALA A 131 1.29 -7.72 18.84
C ALA A 131 1.13 -6.19 18.74
N GLN A 132 1.94 -5.43 19.48
CA GLN A 132 1.94 -3.95 19.40
C GLN A 132 2.36 -3.42 18.02
N ALA A 133 3.38 -4.03 17.42
CA ALA A 133 3.81 -3.66 16.07
C ALA A 133 2.74 -4.01 15.03
N ALA A 134 2.11 -5.17 15.14
CA ALA A 134 1.02 -5.59 14.27
C ALA A 134 -0.20 -4.65 14.38
N ALA A 135 -0.51 -4.16 15.58
CA ALA A 135 -1.58 -3.19 15.81
C ALA A 135 -1.34 -1.83 15.11
N LYS A 136 -0.08 -1.48 14.85
CA LYS A 136 0.27 -0.31 14.02
C LYS A 136 0.25 -0.65 12.52
N TYR A 137 0.73 -1.83 12.17
CA TYR A 137 0.91 -2.29 10.80
C TYR A 137 -0.43 -2.46 10.06
N ALA A 138 -1.40 -3.14 10.68
CA ALA A 138 -2.68 -3.44 10.06
C ALA A 138 -3.49 -2.20 9.61
N PRO A 139 -3.74 -1.20 10.46
CA PRO A 139 -4.46 0.00 10.02
C PRO A 139 -3.67 0.83 9.01
N ALA A 140 -2.32 0.76 9.02
CA ALA A 140 -1.52 1.42 8.01
C ALA A 140 -1.66 0.74 6.64
N LEU A 141 -1.71 -0.59 6.59
CA LEU A 141 -2.02 -1.33 5.36
C LEU A 141 -3.40 -0.97 4.82
N ALA A 142 -4.44 -1.00 5.66
CA ALA A 142 -5.80 -0.67 5.25
C ALA A 142 -5.89 0.75 4.65
N LYS A 143 -5.24 1.73 5.28
CA LYS A 143 -5.16 3.09 4.74
C LYS A 143 -4.33 3.16 3.46
N GLY A 144 -3.24 2.39 3.36
CA GLY A 144 -2.45 2.26 2.13
C GLY A 144 -3.29 1.79 0.95
N VAL A 145 -4.15 0.78 1.15
CA VAL A 145 -5.12 0.30 0.16
C VAL A 145 -6.06 1.42 -0.29
N MET A 146 -6.59 2.22 0.65
CA MET A 146 -7.43 3.37 0.30
C MET A 146 -6.67 4.40 -0.56
N GLY A 147 -5.37 4.61 -0.29
CA GLY A 147 -4.49 5.44 -1.11
C GLY A 147 -4.36 4.88 -2.53
N ALA A 148 -4.08 3.58 -2.67
CA ALA A 148 -3.96 2.90 -3.96
C ALA A 148 -5.26 2.93 -4.77
N ILE A 149 -6.42 2.77 -4.13
CA ILE A 149 -7.74 2.89 -4.77
C ILE A 149 -7.93 4.30 -5.35
N LYS A 150 -7.59 5.35 -4.60
CA LYS A 150 -7.67 6.75 -5.09
C LYS A 150 -6.75 6.97 -6.29
N ILE A 151 -5.52 6.47 -6.23
CA ILE A 151 -4.54 6.55 -7.33
C ILE A 151 -5.05 5.82 -8.57
N SER A 152 -5.56 4.59 -8.41
CA SER A 152 -6.12 3.78 -9.50
C SER A 152 -7.36 4.44 -10.11
N SER A 153 -8.26 4.97 -9.28
CA SER A 153 -9.43 5.71 -9.74
C SER A 153 -9.07 6.98 -10.51
N ALA A 154 -8.04 7.70 -10.08
CA ALA A 154 -7.53 8.86 -10.81
C ALA A 154 -6.95 8.43 -12.18
N ALA A 155 -6.13 7.37 -12.18
CA ALA A 155 -5.52 6.85 -13.40
C ALA A 155 -6.56 6.38 -14.45
N SER A 156 -7.64 5.73 -14.02
CA SER A 156 -8.70 5.27 -14.93
C SER A 156 -9.45 6.42 -15.62
N LYS A 157 -9.45 7.61 -15.01
CA LYS A 157 -10.09 8.80 -15.59
C LYS A 157 -9.21 9.54 -16.60
N VAL A 158 -7.90 9.28 -16.62
CA VAL A 158 -6.95 9.96 -17.50
C VAL A 158 -7.32 9.79 -18.97
N GLY A 159 -7.66 8.56 -19.40
CA GLY A 159 -8.01 8.26 -20.78
C GLY A 159 -9.26 8.99 -21.29
N SER A 160 -10.20 9.31 -20.39
CA SER A 160 -11.45 10.01 -20.73
C SER A 160 -11.36 11.53 -20.60
N ALA A 161 -10.33 12.05 -19.93
CA ALA A 161 -10.17 13.49 -19.69
C ALA A 161 -9.54 14.24 -20.87
N GLY A 162 -9.01 13.52 -21.88
CA GLY A 162 -8.26 14.10 -22.97
C GLY A 162 -6.90 14.66 -22.54
N THR A 163 -6.25 15.43 -23.40
CA THR A 163 -4.96 16.05 -23.07
C THR A 163 -5.17 17.29 -22.20
N PRO A 164 -4.43 17.46 -21.07
CA PRO A 164 -4.55 18.66 -20.26
C PRO A 164 -4.10 19.88 -21.05
N GLY A 165 -4.86 20.95 -20.96
CA GLY A 165 -4.55 22.22 -21.59
C GLY A 165 -3.76 23.17 -20.68
N ILE A 166 -3.26 24.27 -21.23
CA ILE A 166 -2.53 25.30 -20.47
C ILE A 166 -3.41 25.88 -19.34
N SER A 167 -4.73 25.89 -19.55
CA SER A 167 -5.71 26.34 -18.55
C SER A 167 -5.79 25.44 -17.31
N ASP A 168 -5.35 24.19 -17.41
CA ASP A 168 -5.34 23.24 -16.29
C ASP A 168 -4.11 23.46 -15.37
N GLY A 169 -3.13 24.21 -15.83
CA GLY A 169 -1.89 24.54 -15.10
C GLY A 169 -0.74 23.57 -15.37
N MET A 170 0.47 24.08 -15.25
CA MET A 170 1.72 23.35 -15.51
C MET A 170 1.87 22.10 -14.60
N ASP A 171 1.43 22.19 -13.35
CA ASP A 171 1.47 21.08 -12.39
C ASP A 171 0.60 19.90 -12.84
N VAL A 172 -0.55 20.18 -13.43
CA VAL A 172 -1.47 19.15 -13.95
C VAL A 172 -0.90 18.50 -15.20
N ILE A 173 -0.24 19.29 -16.08
CA ILE A 173 0.42 18.76 -17.27
C ILE A 173 1.57 17.81 -16.89
N SER A 174 2.36 18.18 -15.89
CA SER A 174 3.42 17.31 -15.38
C SER A 174 2.81 16.02 -14.80
N LEU A 175 1.83 16.16 -13.94
CA LEU A 175 1.16 15.03 -13.28
C LEU A 175 0.51 14.06 -14.28
N ALA A 176 -0.07 14.57 -15.37
CA ALA A 176 -0.66 13.73 -16.40
C ALA A 176 0.34 12.77 -17.07
N LYS A 177 1.62 13.16 -17.12
CA LYS A 177 2.71 12.30 -17.61
C LYS A 177 3.13 11.25 -16.60
N ASP A 178 3.04 11.59 -15.30
CA ASP A 178 3.53 10.74 -14.21
C ASP A 178 2.50 9.69 -13.79
N ILE A 179 1.19 10.00 -13.85
CA ILE A 179 0.12 9.09 -13.44
C ILE A 179 0.21 7.70 -14.09
N PRO A 180 0.42 7.56 -15.42
CA PRO A 180 0.49 6.24 -16.06
C PRO A 180 1.63 5.36 -15.55
N THR A 181 2.72 5.98 -15.07
CA THR A 181 3.89 5.28 -14.55
C THR A 181 3.76 4.99 -13.06
N LEU A 182 3.27 5.97 -12.29
CA LEU A 182 3.21 5.87 -10.83
C LEU A 182 2.02 5.03 -10.34
N ALA A 183 0.88 5.07 -11.03
CA ALA A 183 -0.31 4.37 -10.58
C ALA A 183 -0.14 2.84 -10.52
N PRO A 184 0.38 2.17 -11.57
CA PRO A 184 0.63 0.73 -11.50
C PRO A 184 1.64 0.36 -10.40
N LYS A 185 2.69 1.18 -10.21
CA LYS A 185 3.69 0.95 -9.16
C LYS A 185 3.09 1.09 -7.76
N ALA A 186 2.27 2.11 -7.53
CA ALA A 186 1.59 2.30 -6.25
C ALA A 186 0.65 1.13 -5.91
N VAL A 187 -0.10 0.64 -6.89
CA VAL A 187 -0.97 -0.53 -6.73
C VAL A 187 -0.15 -1.77 -6.41
N SER A 188 0.90 -2.05 -7.19
CA SER A 188 1.79 -3.19 -6.96
C SER A 188 2.47 -3.13 -5.59
N PHE A 189 2.95 -1.95 -5.19
CA PHE A 189 3.54 -1.72 -3.88
C PHE A 189 2.60 -2.09 -2.74
N VAL A 190 1.35 -1.61 -2.78
CA VAL A 190 0.34 -1.91 -1.75
C VAL A 190 -0.06 -3.38 -1.78
N SER A 191 -0.25 -3.98 -2.97
CA SER A 191 -0.58 -5.41 -3.10
C SER A 191 0.47 -6.31 -2.45
N ASN A 192 1.74 -6.03 -2.71
CA ASN A 192 2.86 -6.76 -2.10
C ASN A 192 2.91 -6.58 -0.56
N ALA A 193 2.61 -5.36 -0.08
CA ALA A 193 2.56 -5.09 1.36
C ALA A 193 1.41 -5.86 2.04
N VAL A 194 0.25 -5.93 1.39
CA VAL A 194 -0.93 -6.67 1.88
C VAL A 194 -0.67 -8.17 1.90
N GLU A 195 -0.15 -8.74 0.80
CA GLU A 195 0.18 -10.17 0.74
C GLU A 195 1.15 -10.57 1.86
N GLY A 196 2.22 -9.79 2.03
CA GLY A 196 3.18 -10.05 3.07
C GLY A 196 2.63 -9.82 4.48
N GLY A 197 1.73 -8.85 4.65
CA GLY A 197 1.01 -8.65 5.89
C GLY A 197 0.17 -9.85 6.27
N ASN A 198 -0.59 -10.41 5.35
CA ASN A 198 -1.41 -11.59 5.58
C ASN A 198 -0.58 -12.81 6.00
N LYS A 199 0.53 -13.07 5.31
CA LYS A 199 1.48 -14.14 5.70
C LYS A 199 2.02 -13.94 7.12
N PHE A 200 2.31 -12.68 7.47
CA PHE A 200 2.80 -12.35 8.81
C PHE A 200 1.74 -12.59 9.89
N PHE A 201 0.48 -12.21 9.65
CA PHE A 201 -0.61 -12.44 10.60
C PHE A 201 -0.96 -13.93 10.75
N GLU A 202 -0.80 -14.73 9.70
CA GLU A 202 -0.86 -16.19 9.79
C GLU A 202 0.20 -16.75 10.75
N ALA A 203 1.46 -16.33 10.57
CA ALA A 203 2.54 -16.75 11.44
C ALA A 203 2.33 -16.33 12.91
N MET A 204 1.75 -15.15 13.14
CA MET A 204 1.39 -14.71 14.50
C MET A 204 0.36 -15.65 15.14
N ARG A 205 -0.71 -15.99 14.40
CA ARG A 205 -1.74 -16.92 14.89
C ARG A 205 -1.18 -18.30 15.23
N GLU A 206 -0.29 -18.84 14.39
CA GLU A 206 0.40 -20.11 14.63
C GLU A 206 1.24 -20.08 15.93
N LYS A 207 1.76 -18.91 16.32
CA LYS A 207 2.52 -18.70 17.56
C LYS A 207 1.65 -18.30 18.75
N GLY A 208 0.32 -18.30 18.61
CA GLY A 208 -0.61 -17.90 19.66
C GLY A 208 -0.46 -16.43 20.04
N ILE A 209 -0.14 -15.58 19.08
CA ILE A 209 -0.08 -14.12 19.26
C ILE A 209 -1.41 -13.55 18.75
N GLU A 210 -2.00 -12.70 19.57
CA GLU A 210 -3.25 -12.02 19.21
C GLU A 210 -3.04 -11.12 17.99
N THR A 211 -3.89 -11.29 16.99
CA THR A 211 -3.87 -10.48 15.79
C THR A 211 -4.95 -9.42 15.86
N PRO A 212 -4.70 -8.20 15.39
CA PRO A 212 -5.74 -7.18 15.32
C PRO A 212 -6.92 -7.61 14.45
N ASP A 213 -8.15 -7.37 14.92
CA ASP A 213 -9.38 -7.71 14.18
C ASP A 213 -9.52 -6.97 12.84
N ALA A 214 -8.80 -5.87 12.65
CA ALA A 214 -8.90 -4.97 11.50
C ALA A 214 -8.42 -5.57 10.16
N ILE A 215 -8.00 -6.85 10.10
CA ILE A 215 -7.35 -7.45 8.93
C ILE A 215 -8.27 -8.36 8.13
N LYS A 216 -9.55 -8.29 8.33
CA LYS A 216 -10.50 -8.78 7.34
C LYS A 216 -10.59 -7.74 6.23
N MET A 217 -9.56 -7.72 5.37
CA MET A 217 -9.63 -6.97 4.12
C MET A 217 -10.25 -7.90 3.07
N ASP A 218 -11.55 -7.82 2.91
CA ASP A 218 -12.23 -8.23 1.70
C ASP A 218 -11.90 -7.15 0.65
N LEU A 219 -10.86 -7.42 -0.18
CA LEU A 219 -10.49 -6.64 -1.35
C LEU A 219 -11.27 -7.12 -2.56
#